data_f26679896651824fe2915f4ec503ffbc
#
_entry.id   f26679896651824fe2915f4ec503ffbc
#
_cell.length_a   1.000
_cell.length_b   1.000
_cell.length_c   1.000
_cell.angle_alpha   90.00
_cell.angle_beta   90.00
_cell.angle_gamma   90.00
#
_symmetry.space_group_name_H-M   'P 1'
#
loop_
_entity.id
_entity.type
_entity.pdbx_description
1 polymer ?
#
loop_
_entity_poly.entity_id
_entity_poly.type
_entity_poly.pdbx_seq_one_letter_code
_entity_poly.pdbx_strand_id
1 'polypeptide(L)'
;MADNIQGFIKELAFEEALTHHLLDHGWNEVIKNPTEEQLVQNWADIIYGNNREIDKLGNYPLTASEMKQVMDQVNMISSPYEMNRFINGKQVCIKRDNEADTNSFGKEVYLKIFDPMEISSGQSRYQIARQPKFKTADSMLGDRRGDMMLLINGMPVIHIELKRSKIDVSQACYQIKRYVHEGIFQNGIFSMVQIYVAMTPEETLYFANPGT
;
A
#
# COMPACT_ATOMS: atom_id res chain seq x y z
N MET A 1 -31.62 19.86 -7.07
CA MET A 1 -32.10 18.75 -6.22
C MET A 1 -31.11 18.57 -5.11
N ALA A 2 -31.47 18.88 -3.88
CA ALA A 2 -30.60 18.66 -2.74
C ALA A 2 -30.72 17.20 -2.39
N ASP A 3 -29.70 16.40 -2.75
CA ASP A 3 -29.59 15.02 -2.28
C ASP A 3 -29.49 15.07 -0.77
N ASN A 4 -30.45 14.45 -0.12
CA ASN A 4 -30.45 14.19 1.30
C ASN A 4 -29.16 13.41 1.63
N ILE A 5 -28.16 14.10 2.16
CA ILE A 5 -27.02 13.47 2.81
C ILE A 5 -27.54 12.89 4.11
N GLN A 6 -28.12 11.70 4.01
CA GLN A 6 -28.46 10.90 5.17
C GLN A 6 -27.13 10.46 5.76
N GLY A 7 -26.70 11.11 6.86
CA GLY A 7 -25.41 10.88 7.46
C GLY A 7 -25.24 9.40 7.84
N PHE A 8 -24.04 8.87 7.58
CA PHE A 8 -23.69 7.50 7.91
C PHE A 8 -23.63 7.29 9.42
N ILE A 9 -24.57 6.52 9.96
CA ILE A 9 -24.68 6.20 11.39
C ILE A 9 -23.58 5.21 11.81
N LYS A 10 -23.09 4.38 10.87
CA LYS A 10 -22.04 3.37 11.11
C LYS A 10 -20.83 3.63 10.23
N GLU A 11 -19.63 3.54 10.78
CA GLU A 11 -18.37 3.66 10.06
C GLU A 11 -18.28 2.68 8.89
N LEU A 12 -18.70 1.43 9.12
CA LEU A 12 -18.68 0.39 8.07
C LEU A 12 -19.54 0.74 6.84
N ALA A 13 -20.68 1.39 7.05
CA ALA A 13 -21.52 1.82 5.92
C ALA A 13 -20.85 2.94 5.12
N PHE A 14 -20.12 3.83 5.78
CA PHE A 14 -19.33 4.86 5.11
C PHE A 14 -18.14 4.27 4.36
N GLU A 15 -17.44 3.32 4.97
CA GLU A 15 -16.34 2.57 4.33
C GLU A 15 -16.83 1.86 3.05
N GLU A 16 -18.01 1.23 3.08
CA GLU A 16 -18.61 0.59 1.91
C GLU A 16 -18.95 1.60 0.82
N ALA A 17 -19.59 2.72 1.17
CA ALA A 17 -19.94 3.77 0.23
C ALA A 17 -18.69 4.37 -0.43
N LEU A 18 -17.63 4.63 0.36
CA LEU A 18 -16.36 5.12 -0.17
C LEU A 18 -15.70 4.07 -1.09
N THR A 19 -15.76 2.80 -0.72
CA THR A 19 -15.23 1.71 -1.57
C THR A 19 -15.93 1.69 -2.92
N HIS A 20 -17.26 1.76 -2.95
CA HIS A 20 -18.01 1.81 -4.20
C HIS A 20 -17.67 3.06 -5.02
N HIS A 21 -17.59 4.21 -4.38
CA HIS A 21 -17.20 5.44 -5.05
C HIS A 21 -15.82 5.35 -5.70
N LEU A 22 -14.85 4.77 -4.99
CA LEU A 22 -13.50 4.55 -5.53
C LEU A 22 -13.51 3.57 -6.71
N LEU A 23 -14.29 2.48 -6.63
CA LEU A 23 -14.44 1.54 -7.74
C LEU A 23 -15.02 2.22 -9.00
N ASP A 24 -16.00 3.09 -8.84
CA ASP A 24 -16.59 3.88 -9.94
C ASP A 24 -15.61 4.90 -10.54
N HIS A 25 -14.49 5.20 -9.84
CA HIS A 25 -13.47 6.17 -10.24
C HIS A 25 -12.11 5.54 -10.56
N GLY A 26 -12.09 4.25 -10.92
CA GLY A 26 -10.91 3.61 -11.50
C GLY A 26 -10.06 2.78 -10.53
N TRP A 27 -10.44 2.70 -9.26
CA TRP A 27 -9.89 1.70 -8.34
C TRP A 27 -10.63 0.39 -8.58
N ASN A 28 -9.99 -0.60 -9.14
CA ASN A 28 -10.70 -1.74 -9.75
C ASN A 28 -10.55 -3.08 -9.01
N GLU A 29 -9.83 -3.11 -7.92
CA GLU A 29 -9.60 -4.34 -7.14
C GLU A 29 -9.70 -4.07 -5.64
N VAL A 30 -10.40 -4.95 -4.91
CA VAL A 30 -10.57 -4.86 -3.45
C VAL A 30 -9.95 -6.06 -2.76
N ILE A 31 -9.01 -5.81 -1.85
CA ILE A 31 -8.36 -6.81 -0.99
C ILE A 31 -8.96 -6.64 0.41
N LYS A 32 -9.62 -7.67 0.93
CA LYS A 32 -10.32 -7.60 2.23
C LYS A 32 -9.46 -8.16 3.35
N ASN A 33 -9.31 -7.39 4.42
CA ASN A 33 -8.62 -7.75 5.66
C ASN A 33 -7.19 -8.31 5.45
N PRO A 34 -6.38 -7.74 4.54
CA PRO A 34 -5.07 -8.32 4.28
C PRO A 34 -4.15 -8.18 5.48
N THR A 35 -3.29 -9.17 5.66
CA THR A 35 -2.10 -9.05 6.49
C THR A 35 -0.97 -8.37 5.72
N GLU A 36 0.08 -7.96 6.41
CA GLU A 36 1.28 -7.42 5.76
C GLU A 36 1.89 -8.40 4.78
N GLU A 37 2.01 -9.68 5.18
CA GLU A 37 2.55 -10.74 4.32
C GLU A 37 1.74 -10.93 3.05
N GLN A 38 0.41 -10.83 3.14
CA GLN A 38 -0.46 -10.92 1.97
C GLN A 38 -0.29 -9.72 1.03
N LEU A 39 -0.07 -8.52 1.56
CA LEU A 39 0.23 -7.34 0.77
C LEU A 39 1.62 -7.42 0.11
N VAL A 40 2.61 -7.93 0.82
CA VAL A 40 3.95 -8.19 0.26
C VAL A 40 3.87 -9.24 -0.87
N GLN A 41 3.09 -10.31 -0.69
CA GLN A 41 2.88 -11.31 -1.74
C GLN A 41 2.15 -10.71 -2.96
N ASN A 42 1.10 -9.93 -2.73
CA ASN A 42 0.40 -9.21 -3.80
C ASN A 42 1.35 -8.30 -4.59
N TRP A 43 2.26 -7.61 -3.90
CA TRP A 43 3.25 -6.78 -4.56
C TRP A 43 4.29 -7.62 -5.34
N ALA A 44 4.74 -8.74 -4.78
CA ALA A 44 5.63 -9.68 -5.47
C ALA A 44 5.01 -10.20 -6.79
N ASP A 45 3.73 -10.55 -6.77
CA ASP A 45 3.00 -11.03 -7.94
C ASP A 45 2.89 -9.94 -9.02
N ILE A 46 2.70 -8.69 -8.61
CA ILE A 46 2.65 -7.53 -9.52
C ILE A 46 4.05 -7.25 -10.09
N ILE A 47 5.08 -7.21 -9.25
CA ILE A 47 6.47 -7.06 -9.71
C ILE A 47 6.80 -8.15 -10.74
N TYR A 48 6.47 -9.41 -10.42
CA TYR A 48 6.69 -10.51 -11.35
C TYR A 48 5.94 -10.29 -12.68
N GLY A 49 4.65 -9.93 -12.62
CA GLY A 49 3.84 -9.67 -13.81
C GLY A 49 4.45 -8.58 -14.71
N ASN A 50 4.94 -7.50 -14.10
CA ASN A 50 5.52 -6.36 -14.81
C ASN A 50 6.92 -6.60 -15.37
N ASN A 51 7.66 -7.60 -14.84
CA ASN A 51 9.03 -7.89 -15.24
C ASN A 51 9.19 -9.24 -15.93
N ARG A 52 8.12 -9.99 -16.10
CA ARG A 52 8.13 -11.35 -16.63
C ARG A 52 8.75 -11.45 -18.01
N GLU A 53 8.42 -10.52 -18.91
CA GLU A 53 8.87 -10.54 -20.29
C GLU A 53 10.10 -9.64 -20.53
N ILE A 54 10.19 -8.52 -19.82
CA ILE A 54 11.19 -7.47 -20.05
C ILE A 54 12.53 -7.85 -19.42
N ASP A 55 12.51 -8.28 -18.15
CA ASP A 55 13.70 -8.46 -17.34
C ASP A 55 14.08 -9.92 -17.11
N LYS A 56 13.63 -10.80 -17.98
CA LYS A 56 14.08 -12.20 -18.05
C LYS A 56 13.68 -13.06 -16.85
N LEU A 57 12.62 -12.68 -16.11
CA LEU A 57 12.07 -13.58 -15.09
C LEU A 57 11.39 -14.81 -15.70
N GLY A 58 10.95 -14.72 -16.96
CA GLY A 58 10.34 -15.84 -17.67
C GLY A 58 9.12 -16.38 -16.95
N ASN A 59 9.08 -17.70 -16.75
CA ASN A 59 7.99 -18.39 -16.05
C ASN A 59 8.32 -18.67 -14.57
N TYR A 60 9.31 -18.01 -14.00
CA TYR A 60 9.78 -18.25 -12.66
C TYR A 60 9.47 -17.06 -11.73
N PRO A 61 8.36 -17.09 -10.96
CA PRO A 61 7.98 -16.07 -10.01
C PRO A 61 9.09 -15.77 -9.00
N LEU A 62 8.96 -14.63 -8.33
CA LEU A 62 9.86 -14.27 -7.23
C LEU A 62 9.68 -15.24 -6.06
N THR A 63 10.79 -15.69 -5.51
CA THR A 63 10.78 -16.46 -4.26
C THR A 63 10.58 -15.55 -3.04
N ALA A 64 10.23 -16.11 -1.90
CA ALA A 64 10.15 -15.37 -0.65
C ALA A 64 11.49 -14.71 -0.27
N SER A 65 12.62 -15.38 -0.57
CA SER A 65 13.96 -14.84 -0.36
C SER A 65 14.27 -13.67 -1.29
N GLU A 66 13.89 -13.76 -2.55
CA GLU A 66 14.04 -12.67 -3.50
C GLU A 66 13.18 -11.46 -3.12
N MET A 67 11.94 -11.69 -2.69
CA MET A 67 11.09 -10.61 -2.20
C MET A 67 11.62 -10.00 -0.90
N LYS A 68 12.25 -10.80 -0.05
CA LYS A 68 12.97 -10.27 1.12
C LYS A 68 14.09 -9.31 0.73
N GLN A 69 14.87 -9.60 -0.33
CA GLN A 69 15.90 -8.67 -0.82
C GLN A 69 15.29 -7.33 -1.27
N VAL A 70 14.09 -7.35 -1.88
CA VAL A 70 13.35 -6.12 -2.21
C VAL A 70 12.96 -5.36 -0.94
N MET A 71 12.38 -6.06 0.03
CA MET A 71 11.94 -5.44 1.29
C MET A 71 13.12 -4.90 2.12
N ASP A 72 14.27 -5.56 2.10
CA ASP A 72 15.48 -5.07 2.76
C ASP A 72 15.93 -3.71 2.16
N GLN A 73 15.80 -3.51 0.84
CA GLN A 73 16.08 -2.22 0.21
C GLN A 73 15.04 -1.14 0.59
N VAL A 74 13.76 -1.51 0.73
CA VAL A 74 12.71 -0.63 1.24
C VAL A 74 13.02 -0.18 2.67
N ASN A 75 13.40 -1.12 3.53
CA ASN A 75 13.70 -0.85 4.94
C ASN A 75 14.98 0.00 5.16
N MET A 76 15.85 0.12 4.15
CA MET A 76 17.00 1.03 4.18
C MET A 76 16.62 2.49 3.90
N ILE A 77 15.40 2.74 3.45
CA ILE A 77 14.93 4.10 3.12
C ILE A 77 14.42 4.76 4.39
N SER A 78 15.07 5.85 4.79
CA SER A 78 14.81 6.50 6.09
C SER A 78 13.94 7.75 6.01
N SER A 79 13.62 8.24 4.81
CA SER A 79 12.82 9.45 4.66
C SER A 79 11.69 9.29 3.64
N PRO A 80 10.53 9.95 3.85
CA PRO A 80 9.45 9.96 2.87
C PRO A 80 9.85 10.51 1.50
N TYR A 81 10.79 11.43 1.45
CA TYR A 81 11.31 11.95 0.19
C TYR A 81 12.06 10.88 -0.62
N GLU A 82 12.93 10.12 0.04
CA GLU A 82 13.64 9.01 -0.61
C GLU A 82 12.67 7.89 -0.99
N MET A 83 11.68 7.61 -0.14
CA MET A 83 10.62 6.67 -0.44
C MET A 83 9.80 7.10 -1.67
N ASN A 84 9.46 8.38 -1.78
CA ASN A 84 8.80 8.92 -2.97
C ASN A 84 9.65 8.70 -4.23
N ARG A 85 10.97 8.93 -4.15
CA ARG A 85 11.88 8.64 -5.26
C ARG A 85 11.96 7.16 -5.60
N PHE A 86 11.88 6.28 -4.60
CA PHE A 86 11.85 4.84 -4.81
C PHE A 86 10.57 4.43 -5.54
N ILE A 87 9.41 4.87 -5.07
CA ILE A 87 8.11 4.58 -5.68
C ILE A 87 8.04 5.08 -7.13
N ASN A 88 8.60 6.26 -7.42
CA ASN A 88 8.50 6.93 -8.72
C ASN A 88 9.58 6.54 -9.73
N GLY A 89 9.99 5.30 -9.80
CA GLY A 89 10.77 4.88 -10.95
C GLY A 89 12.13 4.29 -10.65
N LYS A 90 12.35 3.80 -9.46
CA LYS A 90 13.53 2.98 -9.22
C LYS A 90 13.31 1.55 -9.68
N GLN A 91 14.39 1.01 -10.20
CA GLN A 91 14.60 -0.42 -10.30
C GLN A 91 15.19 -0.90 -8.98
N VAL A 92 14.80 -2.10 -8.55
CA VAL A 92 15.48 -2.82 -7.48
C VAL A 92 16.35 -3.92 -8.07
N CYS A 93 17.55 -4.07 -7.53
CA CYS A 93 18.43 -5.16 -7.89
C CYS A 93 18.24 -6.31 -6.91
N ILE A 94 18.02 -7.51 -7.41
CA ILE A 94 18.00 -8.74 -6.63
C ILE A 94 18.96 -9.75 -7.21
N LYS A 95 19.46 -10.65 -6.37
CA LYS A 95 20.16 -11.86 -6.82
C LYS A 95 19.15 -12.98 -6.92
N ARG A 96 18.99 -13.56 -8.12
CA ARG A 96 18.08 -14.69 -8.35
C ARG A 96 18.51 -15.91 -7.54
N ASP A 97 17.56 -16.49 -6.81
CA ASP A 97 17.75 -17.72 -6.04
C ASP A 97 16.73 -18.82 -6.35
N ASN A 98 15.87 -18.60 -7.35
CA ASN A 98 14.96 -19.63 -7.81
C ASN A 98 15.72 -20.73 -8.58
N GLU A 99 15.92 -21.89 -7.95
CA GLU A 99 16.68 -23.01 -8.50
C GLU A 99 16.06 -23.59 -9.80
N ALA A 100 14.76 -23.38 -10.03
CA ALA A 100 14.11 -23.81 -11.25
C ALA A 100 14.52 -22.94 -12.47
N ASP A 101 14.96 -21.71 -12.21
CA ASP A 101 15.45 -20.79 -13.25
C ASP A 101 16.97 -20.99 -13.47
N THR A 102 17.34 -22.09 -14.09
CA THR A 102 18.75 -22.41 -14.34
C THR A 102 19.50 -21.37 -15.17
N ASN A 103 18.79 -20.55 -15.95
CA ASN A 103 19.37 -19.52 -16.78
C ASN A 103 19.78 -18.27 -16.00
N SER A 104 19.02 -17.92 -14.96
CA SER A 104 19.22 -16.69 -14.19
C SER A 104 19.68 -16.96 -12.76
N PHE A 105 19.70 -18.21 -12.30
CA PHE A 105 20.13 -18.58 -10.95
C PHE A 105 21.51 -17.99 -10.61
N GLY A 106 21.60 -17.34 -9.47
CA GLY A 106 22.80 -16.69 -8.97
C GLY A 106 23.18 -15.37 -9.67
N LYS A 107 22.44 -14.95 -10.70
CA LYS A 107 22.68 -13.66 -11.40
C LYS A 107 21.91 -12.52 -10.75
N GLU A 108 22.47 -11.33 -10.87
CA GLU A 108 21.76 -10.09 -10.54
C GLU A 108 20.78 -9.74 -11.65
N VAL A 109 19.56 -9.35 -11.24
CA VAL A 109 18.52 -8.83 -12.13
C VAL A 109 17.96 -7.54 -11.57
N TYR A 110 17.64 -6.61 -12.46
CA TYR A 110 17.05 -5.32 -12.11
C TYR A 110 15.56 -5.38 -12.40
N LEU A 111 14.74 -5.27 -11.36
CA LEU A 111 13.29 -5.31 -11.43
C LEU A 111 12.74 -3.90 -11.42
N LYS A 112 11.92 -3.60 -12.39
CA LYS A 112 11.13 -2.38 -12.46
C LYS A 112 9.95 -2.49 -11.49
N ILE A 113 9.86 -1.57 -10.54
CA ILE A 113 8.77 -1.53 -9.56
C ILE A 113 7.65 -0.58 -9.95
N PHE A 114 7.96 0.43 -10.76
CA PHE A 114 6.99 1.40 -11.26
C PHE A 114 7.52 2.08 -12.54
N ASP A 115 6.61 2.37 -13.48
CA ASP A 115 6.91 3.15 -14.67
C ASP A 115 5.90 4.30 -14.82
N PRO A 116 6.35 5.55 -14.78
CA PRO A 116 5.48 6.69 -15.02
C PRO A 116 4.73 6.64 -16.35
N MET A 117 5.29 5.99 -17.36
CA MET A 117 4.65 5.80 -18.67
C MET A 117 3.44 4.86 -18.60
N GLU A 118 3.40 3.96 -17.61
CA GLU A 118 2.26 3.07 -17.42
C GLU A 118 1.03 3.80 -16.87
N ILE A 119 1.23 4.89 -16.13
CA ILE A 119 0.11 5.74 -15.67
C ILE A 119 -0.61 6.32 -16.87
N SER A 120 0.14 6.90 -17.82
CA SER A 120 -0.42 7.52 -19.00
C SER A 120 -1.03 6.53 -19.98
N SER A 121 -0.61 5.26 -19.95
CA SER A 121 -1.14 4.16 -20.78
C SER A 121 -2.30 3.39 -20.11
N GLY A 122 -2.63 3.70 -18.85
CA GLY A 122 -3.68 3.02 -18.09
C GLY A 122 -3.32 1.59 -17.66
N GLN A 123 -2.05 1.24 -17.62
CA GLN A 123 -1.58 -0.11 -17.25
C GLN A 123 -1.31 -0.27 -15.76
N SER A 124 -1.33 0.81 -14.99
CA SER A 124 -1.18 0.73 -13.53
C SER A 124 -2.36 0.02 -12.87
N ARG A 125 -2.06 -0.79 -11.87
CA ARG A 125 -3.08 -1.45 -11.03
C ARG A 125 -3.41 -0.57 -9.83
N TYR A 126 -4.69 -0.31 -9.64
CA TYR A 126 -5.23 0.50 -8.55
C TYR A 126 -6.06 -0.39 -7.64
N GLN A 127 -5.60 -0.63 -6.42
CA GLN A 127 -6.20 -1.58 -5.49
C GLN A 127 -6.61 -0.88 -4.19
N ILE A 128 -7.68 -1.34 -3.58
CA ILE A 128 -8.19 -0.89 -2.28
C ILE A 128 -7.98 -2.01 -1.28
N ALA A 129 -7.09 -1.83 -0.31
CA ALA A 129 -6.97 -2.73 0.83
C ALA A 129 -7.92 -2.25 1.93
N ARG A 130 -9.00 -2.98 2.16
CA ARG A 130 -9.97 -2.71 3.24
C ARG A 130 -9.55 -3.41 4.51
N GLN A 131 -9.55 -2.67 5.60
CA GLN A 131 -9.26 -3.15 6.95
C GLN A 131 -7.92 -3.90 7.04
N PRO A 132 -6.81 -3.30 6.53
CA PRO A 132 -5.50 -3.91 6.61
C PRO A 132 -5.08 -4.12 8.06
N LYS A 133 -4.42 -5.24 8.32
CA LYS A 133 -3.95 -5.62 9.66
C LYS A 133 -2.49 -5.18 9.82
N PHE A 134 -2.23 -4.45 10.88
CA PHE A 134 -0.89 -4.00 11.26
C PHE A 134 -0.39 -4.80 12.44
N LYS A 135 0.79 -5.35 12.34
CA LYS A 135 1.53 -5.89 13.49
C LYS A 135 2.16 -4.74 14.26
N THR A 136 1.93 -4.69 15.56
CA THR A 136 2.64 -3.75 16.41
C THR A 136 3.95 -4.37 16.88
N ALA A 137 4.99 -3.55 17.03
CA ALA A 137 6.27 -3.99 17.56
C ALA A 137 6.16 -4.46 19.01
N ASP A 138 5.20 -3.93 19.76
CA ASP A 138 4.90 -4.33 21.13
C ASP A 138 3.75 -5.36 21.14
N SER A 139 4.10 -6.60 21.47
CA SER A 139 3.14 -7.70 21.57
C SER A 139 2.03 -7.46 22.62
N MET A 140 2.25 -6.56 23.58
CA MET A 140 1.25 -6.20 24.59
C MET A 140 0.14 -5.28 24.02
N LEU A 141 0.41 -4.56 22.95
CA LEU A 141 -0.57 -3.67 22.32
C LEU A 141 -1.58 -4.39 21.45
N GLY A 142 -1.28 -5.63 21.05
CA GLY A 142 -2.08 -6.39 20.09
C GLY A 142 -2.07 -5.77 18.69
N ASP A 143 -2.55 -6.52 17.71
CA ASP A 143 -2.61 -6.07 16.32
C ASP A 143 -3.56 -4.88 16.16
N ARG A 144 -3.19 -3.96 15.28
CA ARG A 144 -4.03 -2.85 14.85
C ARG A 144 -4.72 -3.19 13.53
N ARG A 145 -5.76 -2.46 13.23
CA ARG A 145 -6.47 -2.55 11.97
C ARG A 145 -6.80 -1.13 11.53
N GLY A 146 -6.35 -0.77 10.34
CA GLY A 146 -6.75 0.48 9.69
C GLY A 146 -8.08 0.31 8.95
N ASP A 147 -8.66 1.40 8.49
CA ASP A 147 -9.91 1.33 7.74
C ASP A 147 -9.63 1.03 6.26
N MET A 148 -8.77 1.80 5.61
CA MET A 148 -8.51 1.61 4.19
C MET A 148 -7.08 2.05 3.79
N MET A 149 -6.52 1.35 2.81
CA MET A 149 -5.31 1.78 2.09
C MET A 149 -5.54 1.73 0.59
N LEU A 150 -4.99 2.71 -0.12
CA LEU A 150 -4.98 2.73 -1.57
C LEU A 150 -3.59 2.35 -2.07
N LEU A 151 -3.55 1.32 -2.93
CA LEU A 151 -2.32 0.77 -3.46
C LEU A 151 -2.20 1.08 -4.96
N ILE A 152 -1.03 1.51 -5.37
CA ILE A 152 -0.67 1.66 -6.79
C ILE A 152 0.40 0.62 -7.11
N ASN A 153 0.12 -0.24 -8.06
CA ASN A 153 0.98 -1.37 -8.41
C ASN A 153 1.42 -2.22 -7.20
N GLY A 154 0.48 -2.45 -6.25
CA GLY A 154 0.71 -3.22 -5.04
C GLY A 154 1.36 -2.45 -3.89
N MET A 155 1.86 -1.25 -4.12
CA MET A 155 2.48 -0.41 -3.09
C MET A 155 1.42 0.44 -2.37
N PRO A 156 1.27 0.36 -1.04
CA PRO A 156 0.35 1.19 -0.28
C PRO A 156 0.89 2.63 -0.21
N VAL A 157 0.22 3.55 -0.91
CA VAL A 157 0.67 4.95 -1.01
C VAL A 157 -0.20 5.93 -0.23
N ILE A 158 -1.45 5.58 0.04
CA ILE A 158 -2.38 6.41 0.82
C ILE A 158 -3.01 5.57 1.92
N HIS A 159 -3.00 6.09 3.14
CA HIS A 159 -3.72 5.51 4.27
C HIS A 159 -4.90 6.41 4.64
N ILE A 160 -6.09 5.83 4.78
CA ILE A 160 -7.35 6.52 5.07
C ILE A 160 -7.92 5.98 6.37
N GLU A 161 -8.21 6.88 7.32
CA GLU A 161 -8.98 6.61 8.53
C GLU A 161 -10.33 7.30 8.46
N LEU A 162 -11.36 6.55 8.79
CA LEU A 162 -12.75 6.97 8.66
C LEU A 162 -13.41 7.16 10.02
N LYS A 163 -14.31 8.12 10.10
CA LYS A 163 -15.25 8.24 11.21
C LYS A 163 -16.67 8.46 10.67
N ARG A 164 -17.65 7.97 11.39
CA ARG A 164 -19.06 8.14 11.06
C ARG A 164 -19.49 9.62 11.14
N SER A 165 -20.64 9.94 10.56
CA SER A 165 -21.25 11.27 10.68
C SER A 165 -21.33 11.76 12.12
N LYS A 166 -21.19 13.07 12.27
CA LYS A 166 -21.23 13.79 13.56
C LYS A 166 -20.08 13.48 14.52
N ILE A 167 -19.06 12.78 14.06
CA ILE A 167 -17.80 12.66 14.77
C ILE A 167 -16.82 13.67 14.18
N ASP A 168 -16.12 14.37 15.04
CA ASP A 168 -15.08 15.32 14.62
C ASP A 168 -13.95 14.59 13.88
N VAL A 169 -13.58 15.07 12.71
CA VAL A 169 -12.54 14.47 11.86
C VAL A 169 -11.19 14.39 12.55
N SER A 170 -10.95 15.23 13.56
CA SER A 170 -9.72 15.18 14.39
C SER A 170 -9.53 13.83 15.06
N GLN A 171 -10.60 13.07 15.34
CA GLN A 171 -10.47 11.74 15.93
C GLN A 171 -9.78 10.75 14.97
N ALA A 172 -10.06 10.83 13.66
CA ALA A 172 -9.32 10.08 12.66
C ALA A 172 -7.86 10.54 12.57
N CYS A 173 -7.59 11.84 12.63
CA CYS A 173 -6.23 12.37 12.69
C CYS A 173 -5.46 11.85 13.90
N TYR A 174 -6.09 11.80 15.10
CA TYR A 174 -5.45 11.25 16.30
C TYR A 174 -5.18 9.75 16.18
N GLN A 175 -6.04 9.01 15.50
CA GLN A 175 -5.82 7.60 15.23
C GLN A 175 -4.61 7.39 14.33
N ILE A 176 -4.48 8.15 13.24
CA ILE A 176 -3.30 8.15 12.36
C ILE A 176 -2.03 8.48 13.16
N LYS A 177 -2.06 9.56 13.96
CA LYS A 177 -0.91 9.95 14.81
C LYS A 177 -0.49 8.82 15.75
N ARG A 178 -1.45 8.12 16.33
CA ARG A 178 -1.17 6.96 17.20
C ARG A 178 -0.45 5.86 16.41
N TYR A 179 -0.90 5.52 15.21
CA TYR A 179 -0.25 4.52 14.37
C TYR A 179 1.18 4.92 13.98
N VAL A 180 1.42 6.20 13.69
CA VAL A 180 2.76 6.73 13.46
C VAL A 180 3.65 6.55 14.70
N HIS A 181 3.14 6.90 15.90
CA HIS A 181 3.90 6.72 17.14
C HIS A 181 4.14 5.25 17.50
N GLU A 182 3.24 4.35 17.13
CA GLU A 182 3.39 2.91 17.30
C GLU A 182 4.34 2.29 16.26
N GLY A 183 4.88 3.09 15.34
CA GLY A 183 5.88 2.66 14.35
C GLY A 183 5.33 1.90 13.15
N ILE A 184 4.00 1.87 12.95
CA ILE A 184 3.36 1.09 11.88
C ILE A 184 3.85 1.49 10.49
N PHE A 185 4.14 2.78 10.28
CA PHE A 185 4.58 3.33 9.01
C PHE A 185 6.10 3.54 8.91
N GLN A 186 6.87 2.96 9.81
CA GLN A 186 8.34 3.15 9.82
C GLN A 186 9.09 2.08 9.05
N ASN A 187 8.54 0.87 8.98
CA ASN A 187 9.19 -0.28 8.36
C ASN A 187 8.19 -1.10 7.54
N GLY A 188 8.71 -2.05 6.78
CA GLY A 188 7.90 -2.94 5.99
C GLY A 188 7.19 -2.24 4.83
N ILE A 189 6.19 -2.89 4.27
CA ILE A 189 5.46 -2.38 3.12
C ILE A 189 4.70 -1.08 3.44
N PHE A 190 4.30 -0.89 4.69
CA PHE A 190 3.55 0.30 5.13
C PHE A 190 4.39 1.57 5.19
N SER A 191 5.73 1.47 5.21
CA SER A 191 6.62 2.63 5.12
C SER A 191 6.50 3.39 3.79
N MET A 192 5.86 2.78 2.78
CA MET A 192 5.61 3.41 1.48
C MET A 192 4.48 4.43 1.50
N VAL A 193 3.72 4.54 2.59
CA VAL A 193 2.61 5.50 2.71
C VAL A 193 3.16 6.93 2.62
N GLN A 194 2.66 7.68 1.62
CA GLN A 194 3.06 9.06 1.34
C GLN A 194 2.02 10.07 1.83
N ILE A 195 0.75 9.67 1.87
CA ILE A 195 -0.37 10.56 2.21
C ILE A 195 -1.25 9.89 3.26
N TYR A 196 -1.59 10.65 4.26
CA TYR A 196 -2.62 10.31 5.25
C TYR A 196 -3.90 11.09 4.97
N VAL A 197 -5.04 10.42 5.08
CA VAL A 197 -6.38 10.99 4.92
C VAL A 197 -7.22 10.66 6.15
N ALA A 198 -7.75 11.66 6.78
CA ALA A 198 -8.75 11.55 7.84
C ALA A 198 -10.09 12.02 7.28
N MET A 199 -11.15 11.19 7.38
CA MET A 199 -12.37 11.47 6.66
C MET A 199 -13.61 11.15 7.49
N THR A 200 -14.57 12.04 7.41
CA THR A 200 -15.98 11.85 7.77
C THR A 200 -16.84 12.07 6.54
N PRO A 201 -18.13 11.73 6.55
CA PRO A 201 -19.02 12.07 5.44
C PRO A 201 -19.11 13.58 5.15
N GLU A 202 -18.85 14.41 6.16
CA GLU A 202 -18.96 15.86 6.09
C GLU A 202 -17.65 16.59 5.80
N GLU A 203 -16.50 15.97 6.18
CA GLU A 203 -15.20 16.64 6.14
C GLU A 203 -14.07 15.67 5.81
N THR A 204 -13.10 16.16 5.05
CA THR A 204 -11.86 15.43 4.72
C THR A 204 -10.65 16.30 4.99
N LEU A 205 -9.71 15.77 5.77
CA LEU A 205 -8.38 16.33 5.96
C LEU A 205 -7.34 15.39 5.38
N TYR A 206 -6.35 15.92 4.71
CA TYR A 206 -5.24 15.14 4.19
C TYR A 206 -3.91 15.86 4.38
N PHE A 207 -2.85 15.11 4.57
CA PHE A 207 -1.51 15.63 4.78
C PHE A 207 -0.46 14.64 4.34
N ALA A 208 0.70 15.15 3.95
CA ALA A 208 1.83 14.32 3.58
C ALA A 208 2.38 13.60 4.82
N ASN A 209 2.96 12.42 4.61
CA ASN A 209 3.74 11.74 5.63
C ASN A 209 4.94 12.63 5.99
N PRO A 210 5.05 13.13 7.25
CA PRO A 210 6.15 14.02 7.62
C PRO A 210 7.48 13.29 7.84
N GLY A 211 7.44 11.95 7.89
CA GLY A 211 8.52 11.13 8.41
C GLY A 211 8.55 11.12 9.94
N THR A 212 9.56 10.50 10.50
CA THR A 212 9.83 10.42 11.95
C THR A 212 11.04 11.24 12.32
#